data_77dfa3c71a558745e129927b22d2ee97
#
_entry.id   77dfa3c71a558745e129927b22d2ee97
#
_cell.length_a   1.000
_cell.length_b   1.000
_cell.length_c   1.000
_cell.angle_alpha   90.00
_cell.angle_beta   90.00
_cell.angle_gamma   90.00
#
_symmetry.space_group_name_H-M   'P 1'
#
loop_
_entity.id
_entity.type
_entity.pdbx_description
1 polymer ?
#
loop_
_entity_poly.entity_id
_entity_poly.type
_entity_poly.pdbx_seq_one_letter_code
_entity_poly.pdbx_strand_id
1 'polypeptide(L)'
;MEKKRKREQRKLSRRALLAKKNGVNLFEAKNYQKQKRKVARLYEKIMNQRTDFLNKLSTDIIKNHDTICIENLNTKGMLRNRKLAKSISDVSWSSFVTKLQYKADWYGREIIKIDKWFPSSQICSKCGHKDGKKPLNIRDWTCPICHTHHDRDINASKNILTEGLRIQSLAWRQ
;
A
#
# COMPACT_ATOMS: atom_id res chain seq x y z
N MET A 1 -15.32 2.72 10.90
CA MET A 1 -15.04 1.36 11.39
C MET A 1 -13.88 1.32 12.37
N GLU A 2 -12.70 1.84 12.06
CA GLU A 2 -11.50 1.81 12.91
C GLU A 2 -11.71 2.39 14.32
N LYS A 3 -12.39 3.55 14.45
CA LYS A 3 -12.72 4.14 15.77
C LYS A 3 -13.53 3.17 16.64
N LYS A 4 -14.52 2.47 16.05
CA LYS A 4 -15.34 1.46 16.74
C LYS A 4 -14.50 0.27 17.18
N ARG A 5 -13.65 -0.26 16.31
CA ARG A 5 -12.71 -1.36 16.61
C ARG A 5 -11.80 -1.01 17.78
N LYS A 6 -11.16 0.17 17.77
CA LYS A 6 -10.28 0.63 18.86
C LYS A 6 -11.03 0.70 20.19
N ARG A 7 -12.28 1.18 20.19
CA ARG A 7 -13.14 1.25 21.40
C ARG A 7 -13.43 -0.15 21.95
N GLU A 8 -13.85 -1.08 21.09
CA GLU A 8 -14.17 -2.44 21.52
C GLU A 8 -12.91 -3.23 21.93
N GLN A 9 -11.75 -2.96 21.32
CA GLN A 9 -10.47 -3.53 21.73
C GLN A 9 -10.07 -3.07 23.15
N ARG A 10 -10.25 -1.79 23.48
CA ARG A 10 -10.00 -1.29 24.85
C ARG A 10 -10.88 -1.99 25.88
N LYS A 11 -12.16 -2.25 25.55
CA LYS A 11 -13.07 -3.03 26.43
C LYS A 11 -12.56 -4.45 26.61
N LEU A 12 -12.08 -5.09 25.55
CA LEU A 12 -11.50 -6.42 25.60
C LEU A 12 -10.29 -6.48 26.54
N SER A 13 -9.37 -5.53 26.41
CA SER A 13 -8.19 -5.44 27.27
C SER A 13 -8.55 -5.25 28.76
N ARG A 14 -9.54 -4.38 29.04
CA ARG A 14 -10.05 -4.19 30.42
C ARG A 14 -10.65 -5.47 31.00
N ARG A 15 -11.42 -6.21 30.21
CA ARG A 15 -12.02 -7.50 30.64
C ARG A 15 -10.97 -8.58 30.88
N ALA A 16 -9.89 -8.59 30.07
CA ALA A 16 -8.76 -9.49 30.29
C ALA A 16 -8.06 -9.21 31.63
N LEU A 17 -7.80 -7.91 31.92
CA LEU A 17 -7.21 -7.50 33.19
C LEU A 17 -8.08 -7.84 34.39
N LEU A 18 -9.40 -7.65 34.30
CA LEU A 18 -10.35 -7.99 35.36
C LEU A 18 -10.37 -9.50 35.60
N ALA A 19 -10.42 -10.33 34.54
CA ALA A 19 -10.36 -11.78 34.69
C ALA A 19 -9.07 -12.24 35.38
N LYS A 20 -7.91 -11.66 34.97
CA LYS A 20 -6.62 -11.94 35.63
C LYS A 20 -6.63 -11.54 37.11
N LYS A 21 -7.17 -10.36 37.45
CA LYS A 21 -7.28 -9.90 38.85
C LYS A 21 -8.12 -10.84 39.71
N ASN A 22 -9.18 -11.43 39.13
CA ASN A 22 -10.09 -12.36 39.84
C ASN A 22 -9.61 -13.82 39.78
N GLY A 23 -8.40 -14.13 39.26
CA GLY A 23 -7.89 -15.49 39.14
C GLY A 23 -8.65 -16.36 38.13
N VAL A 24 -9.51 -15.79 37.27
CA VAL A 24 -10.32 -16.52 36.32
C VAL A 24 -9.57 -16.71 35.00
N ASN A 25 -9.55 -17.97 34.51
CA ASN A 25 -8.96 -18.25 33.20
C ASN A 25 -9.73 -17.55 32.11
N LEU A 26 -8.98 -16.95 31.12
CA LEU A 26 -9.60 -16.23 30.02
C LEU A 26 -10.56 -17.09 29.17
N PHE A 27 -10.34 -18.41 29.10
CA PHE A 27 -11.24 -19.33 28.39
C PHE A 27 -12.60 -19.46 29.10
N GLU A 28 -12.63 -19.37 30.42
CA GLU A 28 -13.83 -19.49 31.26
C GLU A 28 -14.54 -18.14 31.45
N ALA A 29 -13.81 -17.03 31.24
CA ALA A 29 -14.32 -15.68 31.42
C ALA A 29 -15.37 -15.32 30.34
N LYS A 30 -16.63 -15.71 30.52
CA LYS A 30 -17.75 -15.56 29.55
C LYS A 30 -17.83 -14.14 28.94
N ASN A 31 -17.70 -13.11 29.76
CA ASN A 31 -17.74 -11.72 29.32
C ASN A 31 -16.53 -11.32 28.45
N TYR A 32 -15.35 -11.87 28.72
CA TYR A 32 -14.18 -11.71 27.88
C TYR A 32 -14.37 -12.41 26.53
N GLN A 33 -14.84 -13.64 26.53
CA GLN A 33 -15.09 -14.41 25.31
C GLN A 33 -16.13 -13.76 24.41
N LYS A 34 -17.25 -13.25 24.98
CA LYS A 34 -18.25 -12.47 24.24
C LYS A 34 -17.63 -11.24 23.58
N GLN A 35 -16.78 -10.52 24.30
CA GLN A 35 -16.10 -9.33 23.78
C GLN A 35 -15.06 -9.69 22.72
N LYS A 36 -14.29 -10.78 22.88
CA LYS A 36 -13.32 -11.29 21.91
C LYS A 36 -13.98 -11.56 20.56
N ARG A 37 -15.13 -12.28 20.58
CA ARG A 37 -15.93 -12.53 19.36
C ARG A 37 -16.39 -11.25 18.69
N LYS A 38 -16.84 -10.25 19.46
CA LYS A 38 -17.27 -8.95 18.93
C LYS A 38 -16.11 -8.20 18.25
N VAL A 39 -14.92 -8.22 18.85
CA VAL A 39 -13.72 -7.62 18.27
C VAL A 39 -13.31 -8.36 17.01
N ALA A 40 -13.29 -9.70 17.01
CA ALA A 40 -12.98 -10.51 15.84
C ALA A 40 -13.88 -10.19 14.63
N ARG A 41 -15.21 -10.11 14.84
CA ARG A 41 -16.17 -9.72 13.78
C ARG A 41 -15.90 -8.31 13.22
N LEU A 42 -15.42 -7.38 14.04
CA LEU A 42 -15.06 -6.04 13.56
C LEU A 42 -13.77 -6.07 12.71
N TYR A 43 -12.80 -6.90 13.08
CA TYR A 43 -11.60 -7.10 12.26
C TYR A 43 -11.95 -7.74 10.92
N GLU A 44 -12.74 -8.80 10.94
CA GLU A 44 -13.24 -9.48 9.74
C GLU A 44 -13.94 -8.51 8.79
N LYS A 45 -14.88 -7.69 9.33
CA LYS A 45 -15.58 -6.70 8.52
C LYS A 45 -14.63 -5.67 7.89
N ILE A 46 -13.61 -5.19 8.62
CA ILE A 46 -12.61 -4.26 8.08
C ILE A 46 -11.78 -4.93 6.99
N MET A 47 -11.36 -6.18 7.22
CA MET A 47 -10.61 -6.98 6.23
C MET A 47 -11.42 -7.19 4.95
N ASN A 48 -12.71 -7.56 5.08
CA ASN A 48 -13.58 -7.80 3.93
C ASN A 48 -13.82 -6.51 3.12
N GLN A 49 -14.06 -5.38 3.79
CA GLN A 49 -14.18 -4.08 3.12
C GLN A 49 -12.91 -3.69 2.36
N ARG A 50 -11.73 -3.92 2.95
CA ARG A 50 -10.43 -3.66 2.31
C ARG A 50 -10.23 -4.58 1.10
N THR A 51 -10.50 -5.86 1.26
CA THR A 51 -10.38 -6.86 0.20
C THR A 51 -11.30 -6.54 -0.97
N ASP A 52 -12.56 -6.18 -0.72
CA ASP A 52 -13.51 -5.75 -1.74
C ASP A 52 -13.03 -4.51 -2.49
N PHE A 53 -12.58 -3.49 -1.75
CA PHE A 53 -12.01 -2.27 -2.36
C PHE A 53 -10.82 -2.58 -3.27
N LEU A 54 -9.85 -3.38 -2.78
CA LEU A 54 -8.68 -3.75 -3.58
C LEU A 54 -9.04 -4.61 -4.79
N ASN A 55 -10.05 -5.46 -4.66
CA ASN A 55 -10.54 -6.25 -5.79
C ASN A 55 -11.16 -5.37 -6.87
N LYS A 56 -12.01 -4.42 -6.49
CA LYS A 56 -12.65 -3.49 -7.43
C LYS A 56 -11.61 -2.61 -8.10
N LEU A 57 -10.72 -1.98 -7.32
CA LEU A 57 -9.66 -1.11 -7.83
C LEU A 57 -8.73 -1.83 -8.80
N SER A 58 -8.25 -3.03 -8.43
CA SER A 58 -7.37 -3.82 -9.31
C SER A 58 -8.06 -4.28 -10.58
N THR A 59 -9.37 -4.59 -10.53
CA THR A 59 -10.13 -4.94 -11.72
C THR A 59 -10.32 -3.75 -12.66
N ASP A 60 -10.63 -2.59 -12.09
CA ASP A 60 -10.80 -1.35 -12.86
C ASP A 60 -9.50 -0.98 -13.59
N ILE A 61 -8.36 -0.99 -12.88
CA ILE A 61 -7.06 -0.71 -13.49
C ILE A 61 -6.75 -1.68 -14.63
N ILE A 62 -6.90 -2.99 -14.42
CA ILE A 62 -6.60 -4.02 -15.40
C ILE A 62 -7.51 -3.93 -16.64
N LYS A 63 -8.77 -3.56 -16.46
CA LYS A 63 -9.70 -3.42 -17.61
C LYS A 63 -9.41 -2.20 -18.47
N ASN A 64 -8.87 -1.14 -17.88
CA ASN A 64 -8.70 0.14 -18.54
C ASN A 64 -7.27 0.39 -19.06
N HIS A 65 -6.31 -0.51 -18.76
CA HIS A 65 -4.91 -0.32 -19.16
C HIS A 65 -4.29 -1.62 -19.66
N ASP A 66 -3.53 -1.54 -20.75
CA ASP A 66 -2.82 -2.69 -21.33
C ASP A 66 -1.50 -2.96 -20.59
N THR A 67 -0.80 -1.91 -20.21
CA THR A 67 0.48 -1.98 -19.49
C THR A 67 0.43 -1.16 -18.19
N ILE A 68 0.82 -1.78 -17.09
CA ILE A 68 0.86 -1.14 -15.77
C ILE A 68 2.29 -1.15 -15.24
N CYS A 69 2.88 0.03 -15.05
CA CYS A 69 4.24 0.18 -14.51
C CYS A 69 4.18 0.49 -13.02
N ILE A 70 4.89 -0.28 -12.21
CA ILE A 70 4.92 -0.10 -10.75
C ILE A 70 6.34 -0.17 -10.19
N GLU A 71 6.57 0.48 -9.05
CA GLU A 71 7.82 0.33 -8.29
C GLU A 71 7.89 -1.03 -7.59
N ASN A 72 9.09 -1.64 -7.60
CA ASN A 72 9.37 -2.86 -6.84
C ASN A 72 9.65 -2.52 -5.37
N LEU A 73 8.59 -2.21 -4.61
CA LEU A 73 8.71 -1.80 -3.21
C LEU A 73 9.06 -2.96 -2.28
N ASN A 74 10.10 -2.79 -1.45
CA ASN A 74 10.43 -3.73 -0.38
C ASN A 74 9.48 -3.55 0.83
N THR A 75 8.25 -4.03 0.69
CA THR A 75 7.23 -3.92 1.74
C THR A 75 7.62 -4.62 3.04
N LYS A 76 8.37 -5.74 2.97
CA LYS A 76 8.88 -6.45 4.17
C LYS A 76 9.86 -5.56 4.95
N GLY A 77 10.77 -4.88 4.25
CA GLY A 77 11.70 -3.92 4.88
C GLY A 77 10.98 -2.73 5.49
N MET A 78 9.98 -2.19 4.78
CA MET A 78 9.17 -1.06 5.26
C MET A 78 8.37 -1.39 6.53
N LEU A 79 7.87 -2.63 6.68
CA LEU A 79 7.16 -3.09 7.88
C LEU A 79 8.03 -3.16 9.13
N ARG A 80 9.37 -3.20 9.01
CA ARG A 80 10.29 -3.13 10.16
C ARG A 80 10.28 -1.77 10.86
N ASN A 81 9.86 -0.71 10.16
CA ASN A 81 9.67 0.60 10.77
C ASN A 81 8.42 0.61 11.65
N ARG A 82 8.59 0.48 12.97
CA ARG A 82 7.50 0.41 13.96
C ARG A 82 6.52 1.57 13.90
N LYS A 83 6.98 2.78 13.54
CA LYS A 83 6.14 3.98 13.43
C LYS A 83 5.18 3.91 12.24
N LEU A 84 5.60 3.29 11.13
CA LEU A 84 4.87 3.23 9.87
C LEU A 84 4.25 1.85 9.60
N ALA A 85 4.68 0.81 10.29
CA ALA A 85 4.28 -0.59 10.04
C ALA A 85 2.76 -0.76 9.96
N LYS A 86 2.01 -0.10 10.85
CA LYS A 86 0.55 -0.18 10.83
C LYS A 86 -0.02 0.46 9.57
N SER A 87 0.40 1.66 9.21
CA SER A 87 -0.08 2.36 8.00
C SER A 87 0.26 1.57 6.74
N ILE A 88 1.48 1.03 6.65
CA ILE A 88 1.93 0.19 5.52
C ILE A 88 1.10 -1.10 5.44
N SER A 89 0.87 -1.76 6.58
CA SER A 89 -0.01 -2.94 6.65
C SER A 89 -1.46 -2.60 6.26
N ASP A 90 -1.95 -1.44 6.69
CA ASP A 90 -3.31 -0.98 6.39
C ASP A 90 -3.52 -0.69 4.90
N VAL A 91 -2.50 -0.20 4.18
CA VAL A 91 -2.54 -0.02 2.71
C VAL A 91 -2.57 -1.36 1.97
N SER A 92 -2.04 -2.44 2.58
CA SER A 92 -2.03 -3.79 1.99
C SER A 92 -1.40 -3.86 0.59
N TRP A 93 -0.30 -3.11 0.38
CA TRP A 93 0.36 -2.98 -0.92
C TRP A 93 0.69 -4.32 -1.58
N SER A 94 1.27 -5.26 -0.83
CA SER A 94 1.59 -6.60 -1.35
C SER A 94 0.35 -7.33 -1.88
N SER A 95 -0.77 -7.25 -1.13
CA SER A 95 -2.04 -7.84 -1.56
C SER A 95 -2.58 -7.18 -2.83
N PHE A 96 -2.43 -5.86 -2.95
CA PHE A 96 -2.83 -5.11 -4.14
C PHE A 96 -2.01 -5.53 -5.36
N VAL A 97 -0.67 -5.58 -5.24
CA VAL A 97 0.22 -6.02 -6.33
C VAL A 97 -0.07 -7.47 -6.74
N THR A 98 -0.32 -8.37 -5.76
CA THR A 98 -0.72 -9.76 -6.07
C THR A 98 -2.02 -9.80 -6.87
N LYS A 99 -3.01 -8.95 -6.50
CA LYS A 99 -4.29 -8.87 -7.22
C LYS A 99 -4.14 -8.32 -8.64
N LEU A 100 -3.28 -7.34 -8.83
CA LEU A 100 -2.94 -6.83 -10.15
C LEU A 100 -2.31 -7.94 -10.99
N GLN A 101 -1.33 -8.68 -10.46
CA GLN A 101 -0.59 -9.69 -11.19
C GLN A 101 -1.50 -10.78 -11.74
N TYR A 102 -2.24 -11.51 -10.89
CA TYR A 102 -3.07 -12.62 -11.40
C TYR A 102 -4.19 -12.14 -12.33
N LYS A 103 -4.70 -10.92 -12.13
CA LYS A 103 -5.71 -10.36 -13.04
C LYS A 103 -5.09 -9.92 -14.36
N ALA A 104 -3.87 -9.38 -14.35
CA ALA A 104 -3.13 -9.10 -15.58
C ALA A 104 -2.97 -10.37 -16.41
N ASP A 105 -2.57 -11.47 -15.78
CA ASP A 105 -2.44 -12.79 -16.43
C ASP A 105 -3.80 -13.24 -17.03
N TRP A 106 -4.91 -13.07 -16.30
CA TRP A 106 -6.25 -13.44 -16.80
C TRP A 106 -6.76 -12.58 -17.96
N TYR A 107 -6.40 -11.30 -17.98
CA TYR A 107 -6.88 -10.34 -18.99
C TYR A 107 -5.87 -10.11 -20.12
N GLY A 108 -4.74 -10.84 -20.14
CA GLY A 108 -3.68 -10.64 -21.13
C GLY A 108 -3.05 -9.24 -21.04
N ARG A 109 -2.89 -8.73 -19.83
CA ARG A 109 -2.28 -7.42 -19.57
C ARG A 109 -0.88 -7.56 -18.99
N GLU A 110 -0.06 -6.54 -19.11
CA GLU A 110 1.33 -6.59 -18.68
C GLU A 110 1.57 -5.73 -17.43
N ILE A 111 2.32 -6.30 -16.45
CA ILE A 111 2.79 -5.55 -15.28
C ILE A 111 4.30 -5.49 -15.29
N ILE A 112 4.82 -4.29 -15.42
CA ILE A 112 6.24 -4.01 -15.43
C ILE A 112 6.66 -3.46 -14.07
N LYS A 113 7.60 -4.15 -13.41
CA LYS A 113 8.19 -3.70 -12.16
C LYS A 113 9.53 -3.04 -12.45
N ILE A 114 9.62 -1.72 -12.24
CA ILE A 114 10.87 -0.99 -12.36
C ILE A 114 11.78 -1.28 -11.17
N ASP A 115 13.08 -1.02 -11.33
CA ASP A 115 14.06 -1.20 -10.26
C ASP A 115 13.71 -0.32 -9.05
N LYS A 116 13.88 -0.88 -7.84
CA LYS A 116 13.59 -0.21 -6.57
C LYS A 116 14.48 1.00 -6.29
N TRP A 117 15.63 1.09 -6.95
CA TRP A 117 16.59 2.19 -6.81
C TRP A 117 16.41 3.27 -7.88
N PHE A 118 15.51 3.08 -8.82
CA PHE A 118 15.21 4.10 -9.83
C PHE A 118 14.73 5.40 -9.16
N PRO A 119 15.41 6.53 -9.38
CA PRO A 119 15.15 7.77 -8.65
C PRO A 119 13.93 8.52 -9.20
N SER A 120 12.78 7.89 -9.27
CA SER A 120 11.54 8.38 -9.91
C SER A 120 11.14 9.79 -9.46
N SER A 121 11.26 10.10 -8.17
CA SER A 121 10.90 11.42 -7.61
C SER A 121 12.01 12.47 -7.70
N GLN A 122 13.19 12.12 -8.22
CA GLN A 122 14.37 13.02 -8.31
C GLN A 122 14.63 13.53 -9.73
N ILE A 123 13.95 12.97 -10.72
CA ILE A 123 14.11 13.29 -12.14
C ILE A 123 12.93 14.14 -12.59
N CYS A 124 13.20 15.19 -13.37
CA CYS A 124 12.16 15.96 -14.03
C CYS A 124 11.56 15.15 -15.18
N SER A 125 10.24 14.87 -15.13
CA SER A 125 9.57 14.10 -16.16
C SER A 125 9.46 14.80 -17.52
N LYS A 126 9.77 16.11 -17.59
CA LYS A 126 9.76 16.88 -18.84
C LYS A 126 11.11 16.89 -19.55
N CYS A 127 12.21 17.14 -18.83
CA CYS A 127 13.52 17.31 -19.45
C CYS A 127 14.58 16.29 -19.03
N GLY A 128 14.26 15.36 -18.14
CA GLY A 128 15.19 14.32 -17.66
C GLY A 128 16.23 14.80 -16.64
N HIS A 129 16.26 16.11 -16.30
CA HIS A 129 17.23 16.63 -15.34
C HIS A 129 17.06 15.97 -13.98
N LYS A 130 18.17 15.50 -13.38
CA LYS A 130 18.19 14.91 -12.04
C LYS A 130 18.51 15.98 -10.99
N ASP A 131 17.49 16.43 -10.28
CA ASP A 131 17.54 17.51 -9.28
C ASP A 131 17.80 17.02 -7.84
N GLY A 132 18.16 15.73 -7.67
CA GLY A 132 18.50 15.16 -6.38
C GLY A 132 17.31 14.87 -5.45
N LYS A 133 17.65 14.38 -4.25
CA LYS A 133 16.67 13.96 -3.26
C LYS A 133 16.04 15.15 -2.54
N LYS A 134 14.73 15.23 -2.55
CA LYS A 134 13.95 16.25 -1.86
C LYS A 134 13.43 15.74 -0.51
N PRO A 135 13.36 16.59 0.54
CA PRO A 135 12.72 16.25 1.80
C PRO A 135 11.27 15.78 1.61
N LEU A 136 10.76 14.96 2.53
CA LEU A 136 9.43 14.36 2.42
C LEU A 136 8.28 15.38 2.52
N ASN A 137 8.50 16.52 3.14
CA ASN A 137 7.54 17.61 3.26
C ASN A 137 7.41 18.46 1.99
N ILE A 138 8.35 18.34 1.05
CA ILE A 138 8.25 19.02 -0.25
C ILE A 138 7.37 18.18 -1.17
N ARG A 139 6.18 18.70 -1.46
CA ARG A 139 5.21 18.08 -2.37
C ARG A 139 5.29 18.64 -3.77
N ASP A 140 5.55 19.92 -3.89
CA ASP A 140 5.65 20.65 -5.15
C ASP A 140 7.05 21.20 -5.34
N TRP A 141 7.54 21.23 -6.58
CA TRP A 141 8.86 21.75 -6.91
C TRP A 141 8.94 22.21 -8.37
N THR A 142 9.86 23.11 -8.64
CA THR A 142 10.10 23.62 -10.00
C THR A 142 11.47 23.15 -10.47
N CYS A 143 11.53 22.58 -11.67
CA CYS A 143 12.78 22.15 -12.28
C CYS A 143 13.72 23.34 -12.55
N PRO A 144 14.98 23.33 -12.09
CA PRO A 144 15.88 24.46 -12.29
C PRO A 144 16.31 24.66 -13.77
N ILE A 145 16.15 23.63 -14.60
CA ILE A 145 16.60 23.68 -16.01
C ILE A 145 15.46 24.08 -16.95
N CYS A 146 14.31 23.41 -16.88
CA CYS A 146 13.20 23.66 -17.81
C CYS A 146 12.07 24.46 -17.20
N HIS A 147 12.20 24.92 -15.96
CA HIS A 147 11.24 25.73 -15.20
C HIS A 147 9.83 25.15 -15.11
N THR A 148 9.66 23.85 -15.37
CA THR A 148 8.37 23.18 -15.22
C THR A 148 8.08 22.95 -13.73
N HIS A 149 6.88 23.37 -13.31
CA HIS A 149 6.37 23.08 -11.98
C HIS A 149 5.79 21.67 -11.93
N HIS A 150 6.09 20.93 -10.85
CA HIS A 150 5.71 19.54 -10.66
C HIS A 150 5.08 19.31 -9.29
N ASP A 151 3.95 18.61 -9.26
CA ASP A 151 3.59 17.79 -8.13
C ASP A 151 4.53 16.58 -8.10
N ARG A 152 5.08 16.28 -6.92
CA ARG A 152 6.12 15.26 -6.73
C ARG A 152 5.63 13.85 -7.10
N ASP A 153 4.42 13.51 -6.70
CA ASP A 153 3.87 12.16 -6.87
C ASP A 153 3.46 11.95 -8.33
N ILE A 154 2.87 12.98 -8.97
CA ILE A 154 2.54 12.96 -10.40
C ILE A 154 3.82 12.91 -11.26
N ASN A 155 4.85 13.68 -10.91
CA ASN A 155 6.13 13.62 -11.61
C ASN A 155 6.78 12.23 -11.51
N ALA A 156 6.77 11.64 -10.31
CA ALA A 156 7.30 10.29 -10.09
C ALA A 156 6.53 9.24 -10.91
N SER A 157 5.20 9.31 -10.95
CA SER A 157 4.39 8.37 -11.74
C SER A 157 4.69 8.42 -13.24
N LYS A 158 4.92 9.62 -13.80
CA LYS A 158 5.35 9.78 -15.20
C LYS A 158 6.72 9.15 -15.46
N ASN A 159 7.66 9.34 -14.55
CA ASN A 159 9.00 8.74 -14.66
C ASN A 159 8.95 7.21 -14.55
N ILE A 160 8.10 6.67 -13.66
CA ILE A 160 7.88 5.23 -13.52
C ILE A 160 7.32 4.64 -14.81
N LEU A 161 6.34 5.32 -15.41
CA LEU A 161 5.77 4.91 -16.69
C LEU A 161 6.82 4.93 -17.82
N THR A 162 7.56 6.02 -17.95
CA THR A 162 8.62 6.15 -18.98
C THR A 162 9.66 5.05 -18.84
N GLU A 163 10.16 4.79 -17.62
CA GLU A 163 11.14 3.74 -17.37
C GLU A 163 10.56 2.33 -17.63
N GLY A 164 9.32 2.09 -17.22
CA GLY A 164 8.65 0.82 -17.49
C GLY A 164 8.51 0.55 -18.99
N LEU A 165 8.05 1.52 -19.78
CA LEU A 165 7.94 1.42 -21.23
C LEU A 165 9.32 1.24 -21.90
N ARG A 166 10.37 1.87 -21.37
CA ARG A 166 11.76 1.63 -21.83
C ARG A 166 12.17 0.18 -21.62
N ILE A 167 11.88 -0.40 -20.44
CA ILE A 167 12.18 -1.81 -20.14
C ILE A 167 11.41 -2.72 -21.10
N GLN A 168 10.14 -2.46 -21.33
CA GLN A 168 9.29 -3.21 -22.25
C GLN A 168 9.86 -3.20 -23.67
N SER A 169 10.24 -2.04 -24.18
CA SER A 169 10.81 -1.91 -25.53
C SER A 169 12.13 -2.66 -25.72
N LEU A 170 12.91 -2.82 -24.68
CA LEU A 170 14.14 -3.62 -24.72
C LEU A 170 13.86 -5.12 -24.73
N ALA A 171 12.84 -5.58 -24.01
CA ALA A 171 12.44 -6.99 -24.00
C ALA A 171 11.89 -7.46 -25.36
N TRP A 172 11.26 -6.58 -26.12
CA TRP A 172 10.74 -6.92 -27.47
C TRP A 172 11.79 -6.93 -28.58
N ARG A 173 13.02 -6.46 -28.29
CA ARG A 173 14.14 -6.47 -29.25
C ARG A 173 15.04 -7.70 -29.14
N GLN A 174 14.79 -8.57 -28.16
CA GLN A 174 15.48 -9.84 -27.96
C GLN A 174 14.66 -11.00 -28.55
#